data_1c556c111d05a01420297c9a66d28f72
#
_entry.id   1c556c111d05a01420297c9a66d28f72
#
_cell.length_a   1.000
_cell.length_b   1.000
_cell.length_c   1.000
_cell.angle_alpha   90.00
_cell.angle_beta   90.00
_cell.angle_gamma   90.00
#
_symmetry.space_group_name_H-M   'P 1'
#
loop_
_entity.id
_entity.type
_entity.pdbx_description
1 polymer ?
#
loop_
_entity_poly.entity_id
_entity_poly.type
_entity_poly.pdbx_seq_one_letter_code
_entity_poly.pdbx_strand_id
1 'polypeptide(L)'
;VFLFACYTGAAYCDLMALRPEHLVRDDEGALWLKFNRQKTGVLCRVKLLPEALRLMNRLSDEGRDTLLPHINYLTYQSHLKALRLRAGITLPFTTHTARHTFATLITLEQGVPIETVSKMLGHSTVRMTERYAKVTPQKLFEEFDRLIAFTEDLHLTI
;
A
#
# COMPACT_ATOMS: atom_id res chain seq x y z
N VAL A 1 3.74 -3.30 -12.47
CA VAL A 1 4.53 -2.71 -11.38
C VAL A 1 3.76 -1.62 -10.64
N PHE A 2 3.24 -0.56 -11.30
CA PHE A 2 2.54 0.54 -10.63
C PHE A 2 1.34 0.09 -9.79
N LEU A 3 0.45 -0.74 -10.35
CA LEU A 3 -0.70 -1.27 -9.61
C LEU A 3 -0.27 -2.13 -8.42
N PHE A 4 0.79 -2.92 -8.55
CA PHE A 4 1.34 -3.66 -7.42
C PHE A 4 1.81 -2.73 -6.29
N ALA A 5 2.42 -1.59 -6.64
CA ALA A 5 2.76 -0.55 -5.67
C ALA A 5 1.52 0.05 -4.98
N CYS A 6 0.39 0.20 -5.70
CA CYS A 6 -0.87 0.66 -5.11
C CYS A 6 -1.43 -0.30 -4.06
N TYR A 7 -1.18 -1.60 -4.18
CA TYR A 7 -1.67 -2.62 -3.24
C TYR A 7 -0.66 -3.01 -2.15
N THR A 8 0.57 -2.54 -2.22
CA THR A 8 1.62 -2.89 -1.25
C THR A 8 2.23 -1.69 -0.54
N GLY A 9 2.05 -0.50 -1.08
CA GLY A 9 2.66 0.73 -0.57
C GLY A 9 4.19 0.79 -0.71
N ALA A 10 4.82 -0.21 -1.34
CA ALA A 10 6.26 -0.23 -1.52
C ALA A 10 6.74 0.90 -2.44
N ALA A 11 7.87 1.53 -2.09
CA ALA A 11 8.46 2.57 -2.93
C ALA A 11 9.16 1.95 -4.15
N TYR A 12 9.37 2.74 -5.20
CA TYR A 12 9.98 2.26 -6.44
C TYR A 12 11.32 1.52 -6.21
N CYS A 13 12.21 2.10 -5.42
CA CYS A 13 13.51 1.46 -5.13
C CYS A 13 13.33 0.10 -4.42
N ASP A 14 12.43 0.04 -3.44
CA ASP A 14 12.13 -1.19 -2.74
C ASP A 14 11.54 -2.25 -3.70
N LEU A 15 10.58 -1.86 -4.56
CA LEU A 15 9.96 -2.74 -5.56
C LEU A 15 11.00 -3.37 -6.51
N MET A 16 11.98 -2.59 -6.97
CA MET A 16 13.02 -3.08 -7.88
C MET A 16 14.01 -4.02 -7.21
N ALA A 17 14.06 -4.02 -5.87
CA ALA A 17 14.92 -4.89 -5.08
C ALA A 17 14.20 -6.11 -4.49
N LEU A 18 12.87 -6.24 -4.70
CA LEU A 18 12.12 -7.38 -4.19
C LEU A 18 12.57 -8.69 -4.84
N ARG A 19 12.80 -9.69 -4.00
CA ARG A 19 13.20 -11.06 -4.38
C ARG A 19 12.26 -12.08 -3.78
N PRO A 20 12.26 -13.34 -4.25
CA PRO A 20 11.44 -14.42 -3.70
C PRO A 20 11.60 -14.61 -2.18
N GLU A 21 12.79 -14.37 -1.63
CA GLU A 21 13.08 -14.46 -0.20
C GLU A 21 12.32 -13.43 0.68
N HIS A 22 11.81 -12.36 0.07
CA HIS A 22 10.95 -11.39 0.74
C HIS A 22 9.49 -11.85 0.88
N LEU A 23 9.13 -12.98 0.25
CA LEU A 23 7.80 -13.58 0.40
C LEU A 23 7.84 -14.61 1.52
N VAL A 24 7.04 -14.37 2.55
CA VAL A 24 6.94 -15.24 3.72
C VAL A 24 5.49 -15.69 3.89
N ARG A 25 5.27 -16.98 4.14
CA ARG A 25 3.96 -17.51 4.54
C ARG A 25 3.82 -17.47 6.04
N ASP A 26 2.64 -17.07 6.51
CA ASP A 26 2.27 -17.24 7.92
C ASP A 26 1.73 -18.65 8.18
N ASP A 27 1.43 -18.96 9.43
CA ASP A 27 0.93 -20.27 9.87
C ASP A 27 -0.45 -20.60 9.27
N GLU A 28 -1.19 -19.61 8.83
CA GLU A 28 -2.48 -19.73 8.13
C GLU A 28 -2.33 -19.91 6.62
N GLY A 29 -1.09 -19.87 6.11
CA GLY A 29 -0.75 -20.00 4.69
C GLY A 29 -0.87 -18.71 3.90
N ALA A 30 -1.21 -17.58 4.52
CA ALA A 30 -1.28 -16.30 3.86
C ALA A 30 0.12 -15.77 3.51
N LEU A 31 0.24 -15.13 2.36
CA LEU A 31 1.51 -14.64 1.84
C LEU A 31 1.73 -13.17 2.24
N TRP A 32 2.90 -12.93 2.81
CA TRP A 32 3.34 -11.62 3.26
C TRP A 32 4.57 -11.17 2.49
N LEU A 33 4.63 -9.88 2.23
CA LEU A 33 5.83 -9.20 1.77
C LEU A 33 6.57 -8.62 2.97
N LYS A 34 7.80 -9.08 3.21
CA LYS A 34 8.63 -8.69 4.35
C LYS A 34 10.00 -8.24 3.85
N PHE A 35 10.31 -6.96 4.00
CA PHE A 35 11.57 -6.37 3.53
C PHE A 35 11.96 -5.16 4.36
N ASN A 36 13.24 -4.88 4.43
CA ASN A 36 13.73 -3.63 5.02
C ASN A 36 13.70 -2.52 3.97
N ARG A 37 13.06 -1.41 4.32
CA ARG A 37 12.98 -0.26 3.44
C ARG A 37 14.37 0.35 3.18
N GLN A 38 14.77 0.51 1.92
CA GLN A 38 16.10 1.01 1.56
C GLN A 38 16.40 2.40 2.14
N LYS A 39 15.41 3.28 2.17
CA LYS A 39 15.61 4.67 2.64
C LYS A 39 15.75 4.80 4.16
N THR A 40 15.08 3.94 4.95
CA THR A 40 14.96 4.11 6.40
C THR A 40 15.50 2.93 7.21
N GLY A 41 15.79 1.80 6.57
CA GLY A 41 16.13 0.54 7.23
C GLY A 41 14.99 -0.10 8.00
N VAL A 42 13.82 0.53 8.07
CA VAL A 42 12.67 0.05 8.83
C VAL A 42 12.06 -1.17 8.14
N LEU A 43 11.79 -2.21 8.93
CA LEU A 43 11.13 -3.42 8.46
C LEU A 43 9.67 -3.14 8.06
N CYS A 44 9.35 -3.38 6.80
CA CYS A 44 7.99 -3.38 6.27
C CYS A 44 7.42 -4.79 6.29
N ARG A 45 6.15 -4.91 6.66
CA ARG A 45 5.36 -6.15 6.59
C ARG A 45 4.00 -5.82 6.01
N VAL A 46 3.70 -6.39 4.85
CA VAL A 46 2.42 -6.17 4.15
C VAL A 46 1.85 -7.52 3.75
N LYS A 47 0.67 -7.86 4.24
CA LYS A 47 -0.08 -9.03 3.78
C LYS A 47 -0.50 -8.78 2.33
N LEU A 48 -0.21 -9.73 1.45
CA LEU A 48 -0.54 -9.56 0.04
C LEU A 48 -2.04 -9.76 -0.17
N LEU A 49 -2.69 -8.70 -0.60
CA LEU A 49 -4.09 -8.74 -1.01
C LEU A 49 -4.26 -9.58 -2.29
N PRO A 50 -5.45 -10.16 -2.54
CA PRO A 50 -5.70 -10.99 -3.72
C PRO A 50 -5.27 -10.34 -5.03
N GLU A 51 -5.49 -9.03 -5.18
CA GLU A 51 -5.07 -8.25 -6.36
C GLU A 51 -3.55 -8.17 -6.51
N ALA A 52 -2.85 -7.97 -5.39
CA ALA A 52 -1.38 -7.97 -5.41
C ALA A 52 -0.84 -9.34 -5.83
N LEU A 53 -1.43 -10.43 -5.34
CA LEU A 53 -1.08 -11.80 -5.72
C LEU A 53 -1.32 -12.05 -7.22
N ARG A 54 -2.48 -11.67 -7.75
CA ARG A 54 -2.78 -11.79 -9.19
C ARG A 54 -1.77 -11.04 -10.05
N LEU A 55 -1.45 -9.80 -9.66
CA LEU A 55 -0.47 -8.98 -10.39
C LEU A 55 0.93 -9.57 -10.31
N MET A 56 1.34 -10.08 -9.15
CA MET A 56 2.63 -10.73 -8.96
C MET A 56 2.75 -11.98 -9.84
N ASN A 57 1.75 -12.87 -9.80
CA ASN A 57 1.73 -14.09 -10.61
C ASN A 57 1.75 -13.78 -12.11
N ARG A 58 1.02 -12.74 -12.54
CA ARG A 58 1.02 -12.30 -13.96
C ARG A 58 2.38 -11.75 -14.41
N LEU A 59 3.15 -11.21 -13.49
CA LEU A 59 4.47 -10.63 -13.75
C LEU A 59 5.61 -11.59 -13.42
N SER A 60 5.31 -12.78 -12.89
CA SER A 60 6.32 -13.76 -12.53
C SER A 60 7.04 -14.28 -13.77
N ASP A 61 8.31 -14.59 -13.58
CA ASP A 61 9.19 -15.16 -14.60
C ASP A 61 10.24 -16.00 -13.87
N GLU A 62 10.27 -17.29 -14.14
CA GLU A 62 11.15 -18.26 -13.45
C GLU A 62 12.65 -18.00 -13.67
N GLY A 63 13.00 -17.25 -14.73
CA GLY A 63 14.39 -16.88 -15.02
C GLY A 63 14.90 -15.63 -14.30
N ARG A 64 14.07 -15.00 -13.45
CA ARG A 64 14.46 -13.75 -12.77
C ARG A 64 14.75 -13.93 -11.29
N ASP A 65 15.78 -13.25 -10.82
CA ASP A 65 16.13 -13.14 -9.40
C ASP A 65 15.21 -12.19 -8.62
N THR A 66 14.38 -11.40 -9.32
CA THR A 66 13.49 -10.39 -8.72
C THR A 66 12.02 -10.78 -8.88
N LEU A 67 11.16 -10.42 -7.91
CA LEU A 67 9.71 -10.68 -7.96
C LEU A 67 9.01 -9.94 -9.10
N LEU A 68 9.52 -8.75 -9.46
CA LEU A 68 8.93 -7.89 -10.48
C LEU A 68 9.94 -7.62 -11.59
N PRO A 69 9.50 -7.36 -12.82
CA PRO A 69 10.40 -6.95 -13.89
C PRO A 69 11.13 -5.65 -13.50
N HIS A 70 12.43 -5.63 -13.69
CA HIS A 70 13.24 -4.45 -13.45
C HIS A 70 12.97 -3.40 -14.52
N ILE A 71 12.57 -2.21 -14.10
CA ILE A 71 12.35 -1.05 -14.98
C ILE A 71 13.18 0.08 -14.42
N ASN A 72 14.07 0.66 -15.21
CA ASN A 72 14.86 1.80 -14.72
C ASN A 72 13.95 3.00 -14.43
N TYR A 73 14.41 3.89 -13.56
CA TYR A 73 13.58 4.98 -13.03
C TYR A 73 13.05 5.94 -14.09
N LEU A 74 13.89 6.31 -15.07
CA LEU A 74 13.49 7.23 -16.14
C LEU A 74 12.43 6.62 -17.05
N THR A 75 12.60 5.34 -17.42
CA THR A 75 11.61 4.59 -18.20
C THR A 75 10.30 4.44 -17.42
N TYR A 76 10.38 4.17 -16.12
CA TYR A 76 9.18 4.06 -15.26
C TYR A 76 8.43 5.39 -15.21
N GLN A 77 9.13 6.51 -15.03
CA GLN A 77 8.52 7.84 -15.07
C GLN A 77 7.88 8.17 -16.42
N SER A 78 8.56 7.82 -17.51
CA SER A 78 8.03 8.01 -18.87
C SER A 78 6.72 7.23 -19.08
N HIS A 79 6.68 5.98 -18.64
CA HIS A 79 5.45 5.16 -18.68
C HIS A 79 4.31 5.75 -17.83
N LEU A 80 4.63 6.27 -16.64
CA LEU A 80 3.63 6.94 -15.80
C LEU A 80 3.08 8.21 -16.46
N LYS A 81 3.94 8.98 -17.11
CA LYS A 81 3.53 10.16 -17.87
C LYS A 81 2.60 9.79 -19.05
N ALA A 82 2.95 8.77 -19.81
CA ALA A 82 2.13 8.27 -20.90
C ALA A 82 0.78 7.73 -20.39
N LEU A 83 0.77 6.98 -19.29
CA LEU A 83 -0.45 6.47 -18.65
C LEU A 83 -1.34 7.62 -18.19
N ARG A 84 -0.77 8.63 -17.53
CA ARG A 84 -1.48 9.84 -17.10
C ARG A 84 -2.22 10.50 -18.27
N LEU A 85 -1.53 10.72 -19.39
CA LEU A 85 -2.10 11.38 -20.57
C LEU A 85 -3.24 10.54 -21.18
N ARG A 86 -3.02 9.22 -21.32
CA ARG A 86 -4.04 8.31 -21.87
C ARG A 86 -5.28 8.20 -21.00
N ALA A 87 -5.12 8.27 -19.68
CA ALA A 87 -6.22 8.20 -18.72
C ALA A 87 -6.90 9.56 -18.47
N GLY A 88 -6.47 10.66 -19.12
CA GLY A 88 -7.02 12.00 -18.90
C GLY A 88 -6.79 12.55 -17.49
N ILE A 89 -5.80 12.03 -16.75
CA ILE A 89 -5.53 12.45 -15.37
C ILE A 89 -4.83 13.81 -15.39
N THR A 90 -5.45 14.81 -14.79
CA THR A 90 -4.91 16.19 -14.71
C THR A 90 -3.93 16.36 -13.57
N LEU A 91 -4.14 15.66 -12.46
CA LEU A 91 -3.29 15.70 -11.26
C LEU A 91 -1.88 15.12 -11.50
N PRO A 92 -0.87 15.52 -10.71
CA PRO A 92 0.44 14.91 -10.76
C PRO A 92 0.35 13.39 -10.54
N PHE A 93 0.94 12.61 -11.45
CA PHE A 93 0.93 11.17 -11.42
C PHE A 93 2.37 10.66 -11.44
N THR A 94 2.86 10.26 -10.28
CA THR A 94 4.27 9.94 -10.04
C THR A 94 4.42 8.57 -9.36
N THR A 95 5.65 8.14 -9.13
CA THR A 95 5.94 6.93 -8.33
C THR A 95 5.34 6.98 -6.93
N HIS A 96 5.24 8.18 -6.34
CA HIS A 96 4.63 8.38 -5.03
C HIS A 96 3.10 8.26 -5.03
N THR A 97 2.45 8.45 -6.18
CA THR A 97 1.00 8.33 -6.30
C THR A 97 0.53 6.94 -5.90
N ALA A 98 1.23 5.88 -6.31
CA ALA A 98 0.89 4.51 -5.90
C ALA A 98 0.93 4.33 -4.38
N ARG A 99 1.98 4.84 -3.74
CA ARG A 99 2.13 4.76 -2.28
C ARG A 99 1.08 5.63 -1.55
N HIS A 100 0.71 6.76 -2.14
CA HIS A 100 -0.40 7.58 -1.68
C HIS A 100 -1.72 6.81 -1.73
N THR A 101 -2.01 6.16 -2.86
CA THR A 101 -3.20 5.31 -3.06
C THR A 101 -3.27 4.19 -2.01
N PHE A 102 -2.16 3.50 -1.75
CA PHE A 102 -2.12 2.49 -0.69
C PHE A 102 -2.45 3.08 0.68
N ALA A 103 -1.76 4.17 1.05
CA ALA A 103 -1.94 4.78 2.36
C ALA A 103 -3.35 5.35 2.59
N THR A 104 -3.98 5.89 1.55
CA THR A 104 -5.33 6.49 1.64
C THR A 104 -6.41 5.46 1.35
N LEU A 105 -6.63 5.14 0.06
CA LEU A 105 -7.79 4.36 -0.40
C LEU A 105 -7.77 2.91 0.08
N ILE A 106 -6.58 2.28 0.11
CA ILE A 106 -6.47 0.84 0.44
C ILE A 106 -6.41 0.61 1.95
N THR A 107 -5.95 1.60 2.74
CA THR A 107 -5.78 1.40 4.18
C THR A 107 -6.56 2.38 5.05
N LEU A 108 -6.20 3.66 5.09
CA LEU A 108 -6.80 4.63 6.03
C LEU A 108 -8.31 4.82 5.82
N GLU A 109 -8.79 4.84 4.58
CA GLU A 109 -10.23 4.95 4.28
C GLU A 109 -10.99 3.67 4.61
N GLN A 110 -10.30 2.53 4.69
CA GLN A 110 -10.87 1.26 5.13
C GLN A 110 -10.79 1.06 6.65
N GLY A 111 -10.42 2.09 7.41
CA GLY A 111 -10.38 2.06 8.87
C GLY A 111 -9.11 1.45 9.47
N VAL A 112 -8.06 1.19 8.67
CA VAL A 112 -6.78 0.71 9.21
C VAL A 112 -6.14 1.84 10.04
N PRO A 113 -5.77 1.59 11.32
CA PRO A 113 -5.15 2.61 12.18
C PRO A 113 -3.86 3.18 11.57
N ILE A 114 -3.66 4.49 11.75
CA ILE A 114 -2.52 5.21 11.17
C ILE A 114 -1.15 4.64 11.60
N GLU A 115 -1.05 4.13 12.83
CA GLU A 115 0.15 3.48 13.37
C GLU A 115 0.47 2.20 12.60
N THR A 116 -0.58 1.42 12.26
CA THR A 116 -0.46 0.21 11.46
C THR A 116 -0.02 0.55 10.05
N VAL A 117 -0.65 1.56 9.42
CA VAL A 117 -0.26 2.04 8.09
C VAL A 117 1.18 2.56 8.09
N SER A 118 1.59 3.25 9.14
CA SER A 118 2.98 3.72 9.32
C SER A 118 3.98 2.57 9.30
N LYS A 119 3.67 1.46 9.97
CA LYS A 119 4.50 0.23 9.96
C LYS A 119 4.50 -0.45 8.59
N MET A 120 3.35 -0.58 7.94
CA MET A 120 3.26 -1.13 6.58
C MET A 120 4.12 -0.35 5.60
N LEU A 121 4.11 0.98 5.70
CA LEU A 121 4.90 1.87 4.87
C LEU A 121 6.40 1.94 5.24
N GLY A 122 6.81 1.38 6.37
CA GLY A 122 8.19 1.47 6.87
C GLY A 122 8.59 2.92 7.20
N HIS A 123 7.69 3.68 7.76
CA HIS A 123 8.01 5.00 8.29
C HIS A 123 8.68 4.87 9.66
N SER A 124 9.68 5.69 9.92
CA SER A 124 10.36 5.73 11.22
C SER A 124 9.51 6.40 12.31
N THR A 125 8.55 7.25 11.91
CA THR A 125 7.62 7.91 12.82
C THR A 125 6.22 7.95 12.21
N VAL A 126 5.17 7.94 13.05
CA VAL A 126 3.77 8.07 12.62
C VAL A 126 3.53 9.41 11.93
N ARG A 127 4.19 10.48 12.38
CA ARG A 127 4.11 11.82 11.79
C ARG A 127 4.34 11.83 10.28
N MET A 128 5.18 10.93 9.76
CA MET A 128 5.38 10.80 8.30
C MET A 128 4.14 10.27 7.58
N THR A 129 3.21 9.64 8.29
CA THR A 129 1.97 9.07 7.76
C THR A 129 0.80 10.06 7.86
N GLU A 130 0.85 11.02 8.78
CA GLU A 130 -0.20 12.03 9.00
C GLU A 130 -0.56 12.82 7.73
N ARG A 131 0.41 12.99 6.83
CA ARG A 131 0.20 13.62 5.52
C ARG A 131 -0.86 12.91 4.65
N TYR A 132 -1.16 11.64 4.94
CA TYR A 132 -2.18 10.82 4.26
C TYR A 132 -3.51 10.80 5.02
N ALA A 133 -3.50 11.09 6.32
CA ALA A 133 -4.66 11.03 7.21
C ALA A 133 -5.45 12.35 7.17
N LYS A 134 -6.15 12.60 6.06
CA LYS A 134 -7.10 13.71 6.00
C LYS A 134 -8.47 13.22 6.49
N VAL A 135 -8.88 13.70 7.66
CA VAL A 135 -10.24 13.50 8.14
C VAL A 135 -11.16 14.49 7.40
N THR A 136 -12.04 13.96 6.56
CA THR A 136 -13.10 14.75 5.93
C THR A 136 -14.32 14.78 6.84
N PRO A 137 -15.20 15.83 6.76
CA PRO A 137 -16.47 15.81 7.49
C PRO A 137 -17.30 14.56 7.24
N GLN A 138 -17.35 14.09 6.00
CA GLN A 138 -18.08 12.88 5.64
C GLN A 138 -17.52 11.66 6.37
N LYS A 139 -16.21 11.48 6.41
CA LYS A 139 -15.58 10.37 7.14
C LYS A 139 -15.90 10.43 8.64
N LEU A 140 -15.92 11.64 9.22
CA LEU A 140 -16.28 11.82 10.61
C LEU A 140 -17.71 11.34 10.88
N PHE A 141 -18.68 11.68 10.01
CA PHE A 141 -20.06 11.22 10.13
C PHE A 141 -20.17 9.70 10.01
N GLU A 142 -19.53 9.10 9.00
CA GLU A 142 -19.54 7.65 8.81
C GLU A 142 -18.95 6.88 10.01
N GLU A 143 -17.91 7.42 10.63
CA GLU A 143 -17.30 6.82 11.83
C GLU A 143 -18.22 6.96 13.05
N PHE A 144 -18.93 8.08 13.21
CA PHE A 144 -19.93 8.24 14.25
C PHE A 144 -21.14 7.32 14.05
N ASP A 145 -21.64 7.15 12.84
CA ASP A 145 -22.73 6.22 12.53
C ASP A 145 -22.37 4.78 12.91
N ARG A 146 -21.11 4.36 12.65
CA ARG A 146 -20.61 3.05 13.10
C ARG A 146 -20.54 2.93 14.62
N LEU A 147 -20.14 3.99 15.32
CA LEU A 147 -20.14 4.01 16.79
C LEU A 147 -21.54 3.92 17.37
N ILE A 148 -22.51 4.61 16.78
CA ILE A 148 -23.92 4.57 17.19
C ILE A 148 -24.43 3.13 17.03
N ALA A 149 -24.28 2.52 15.86
CA ALA A 149 -24.70 1.15 15.61
C ALA A 149 -24.04 0.15 16.59
N PHE A 150 -22.74 0.29 16.87
CA PHE A 150 -22.04 -0.55 17.83
C PHE A 150 -22.56 -0.39 19.25
N THR A 151 -22.89 0.84 19.69
CA THR A 151 -23.40 1.12 21.04
C THR A 151 -24.85 0.67 21.23
N GLU A 152 -25.67 0.69 20.17
CA GLU A 152 -27.04 0.13 20.18
C GLU A 152 -27.00 -1.39 20.38
N ASP A 153 -26.06 -2.11 19.76
CA ASP A 153 -25.91 -3.55 19.97
C ASP A 153 -25.38 -3.94 21.35
N LEU A 154 -24.69 -3.04 22.05
CA LEU A 154 -24.10 -3.31 23.36
C LEU A 154 -25.13 -3.44 24.50
N HIS A 155 -26.40 -3.08 24.29
CA HIS A 155 -27.47 -3.13 25.30
C HIS A 155 -26.98 -2.75 26.71
N LEU A 156 -26.28 -1.60 26.80
CA LEU A 156 -25.84 -1.10 28.10
C LEU A 156 -27.10 -0.73 28.93
N THR A 157 -27.55 -1.66 29.74
CA THR A 157 -28.57 -1.42 30.75
C THR A 157 -27.94 -0.58 31.84
N ILE A 158 -28.30 0.70 31.91
CA ILE A 158 -27.96 1.62 33.00
C ILE A 158 -28.91 1.38 34.17
#